data_3c26bf7925728cc1e5722bb3959e7119
#
_entry.id   3c26bf7925728cc1e5722bb3959e7119
#
_cell.length_a   1.000
_cell.length_b   1.000
_cell.length_c   1.000
_cell.angle_alpha   90.00
_cell.angle_beta   90.00
_cell.angle_gamma   90.00
#
_symmetry.space_group_name_H-M   'P 1'
#
loop_
_entity.id
_entity.type
_entity.pdbx_description
1 polymer ?
#
loop_
_entity_poly.entity_id
_entity_poly.type
_entity_poly.pdbx_seq_one_letter_code
_entity_poly.pdbx_strand_id
1 'polypeptide(L)'
;MHTRNPHLLTRDALTTMTESPRPLPESRYGRQRMATANRRRVAIALGVLVLALGIILAVVGYQRFEGTDVEGTIAAYQVVDDQTVSVTISVTRKVPSQPVHCIVRVRSRDGAETGRREVLVGPSDQKTVQVTTTVKSYKPPFVGDIYGCGTDVPSYLVGP
;
A
#
# COMPACT_ATOMS: atom_id res chain seq x y z
N MET A 1 -21.40 32.41 95.80
CA MET A 1 -20.34 31.91 96.70
C MET A 1 -19.20 31.44 95.87
N HIS A 2 -18.09 32.16 96.01
CA HIS A 2 -16.72 31.72 95.83
C HIS A 2 -16.32 31.15 94.47
N THR A 3 -15.52 31.79 93.79
CA THR A 3 -14.16 32.41 93.87
C THR A 3 -13.24 31.73 92.89
N ARG A 4 -12.61 32.62 92.15
CA ARG A 4 -11.18 32.69 91.79
C ARG A 4 -10.67 31.87 90.57
N ASN A 5 -10.43 32.59 89.59
CA ASN A 5 -9.20 32.94 88.83
C ASN A 5 -7.89 32.42 89.44
N PRO A 6 -6.77 32.52 88.77
CA PRO A 6 -6.35 32.56 87.33
C PRO A 6 -5.11 31.66 87.10
N HIS A 7 -4.49 31.67 86.01
CA HIS A 7 -3.07 31.78 85.70
C HIS A 7 -2.86 31.31 84.25
N LEU A 8 -2.54 32.21 83.42
CA LEU A 8 -1.21 32.73 83.06
C LEU A 8 -0.26 31.69 82.48
N LEU A 9 0.09 32.05 81.20
CA LEU A 9 1.37 31.81 80.55
C LEU A 9 1.59 30.37 80.03
N THR A 10 1.69 30.18 78.77
CA THR A 10 2.96 30.43 78.07
C THR A 10 2.72 30.53 76.59
N ARG A 11 3.03 31.66 76.04
CA ARG A 11 3.42 31.80 74.67
C ARG A 11 4.78 31.13 74.54
N ASP A 12 4.84 30.02 73.81
CA ASP A 12 6.15 29.55 73.33
C ASP A 12 5.98 29.02 71.95
N ALA A 13 6.51 29.82 71.07
CA ALA A 13 7.31 29.46 69.92
C ALA A 13 6.78 28.31 68.99
N LEU A 14 5.78 28.61 68.20
CA LEU A 14 5.68 27.99 66.88
C LEU A 14 6.83 28.54 66.04
N THR A 15 7.99 27.90 66.18
CA THR A 15 9.06 28.04 65.18
C THR A 15 8.54 27.57 63.84
N THR A 16 8.09 28.51 63.06
CA THR A 16 7.85 28.28 61.64
C THR A 16 9.16 27.85 61.01
N MET A 17 9.36 26.55 60.84
CA MET A 17 10.34 26.04 59.91
C MET A 17 9.91 26.45 58.52
N THR A 18 10.42 27.59 58.11
CA THR A 18 10.39 27.98 56.69
C THR A 18 11.33 27.05 55.96
N GLU A 19 10.81 25.90 55.57
CA GLU A 19 11.51 24.99 54.67
C GLU A 19 11.67 25.70 53.33
N SER A 20 12.86 26.22 53.11
CA SER A 20 13.26 26.82 51.85
C SER A 20 13.14 25.77 50.77
N PRO A 21 12.32 25.96 49.72
CA PRO A 21 12.21 25.00 48.65
C PRO A 21 13.59 24.84 48.00
N ARG A 22 14.18 23.66 48.16
CA ARG A 22 15.43 23.31 47.46
C ARG A 22 15.20 23.46 45.97
N PRO A 23 15.97 24.29 45.26
CA PRO A 23 15.85 24.37 43.83
C PRO A 23 16.19 23.00 43.23
N LEU A 24 15.23 22.38 42.61
CA LEU A 24 15.42 21.15 41.83
C LEU A 24 16.43 21.42 40.72
N PRO A 25 17.45 20.57 40.55
CA PRO A 25 18.46 20.78 39.52
C PRO A 25 17.77 20.69 38.13
N GLU A 26 17.62 21.80 37.44
CA GLU A 26 17.01 21.94 36.10
C GLU A 26 17.72 21.11 35.02
N SER A 27 18.97 20.70 35.29
CA SER A 27 19.80 19.96 34.36
C SER A 27 19.38 18.49 34.13
N ARG A 28 18.53 17.90 34.99
CA ARG A 28 18.06 16.49 34.79
C ARG A 28 16.82 16.33 33.95
N TYR A 29 16.06 17.39 33.71
CA TYR A 29 14.81 17.36 32.93
C TYR A 29 14.71 18.49 31.92
N GLY A 30 15.82 19.12 31.58
CA GLY A 30 15.90 20.17 30.59
C GLY A 30 15.62 19.62 29.19
N ARG A 31 14.36 19.39 28.83
CA ARG A 31 13.98 19.49 27.42
C ARG A 31 14.32 20.90 26.97
N GLN A 32 15.39 21.05 26.21
CA GLN A 32 15.67 22.31 25.51
C GLN A 32 14.44 22.61 24.66
N ARG A 33 13.58 23.50 25.16
CA ARG A 33 12.46 24.03 24.39
C ARG A 33 13.08 24.86 23.27
N MET A 34 13.07 24.27 22.06
CA MET A 34 13.42 25.05 20.88
C MET A 34 12.63 26.35 20.89
N ALA A 35 13.31 27.47 20.62
CA ALA A 35 12.68 28.77 20.50
C ALA A 35 11.45 28.67 19.57
N THR A 36 10.34 29.30 19.93
CA THR A 36 9.04 29.17 19.25
C THR A 36 9.13 29.45 17.74
N ALA A 37 10.02 30.36 17.36
CA ALA A 37 10.31 30.68 15.94
C ALA A 37 10.97 29.51 15.21
N ASN A 38 11.90 28.79 15.85
CA ASN A 38 12.54 27.62 15.25
C ASN A 38 11.57 26.43 15.14
N ARG A 39 10.70 26.23 16.12
CA ARG A 39 9.67 25.19 16.10
C ARG A 39 8.71 25.39 14.92
N ARG A 40 8.29 26.63 14.66
CA ARG A 40 7.43 26.95 13.49
C ARG A 40 8.13 26.70 12.16
N ARG A 41 9.41 27.10 12.03
CA ARG A 41 10.21 26.82 10.81
C ARG A 41 10.39 25.32 10.58
N VAL A 42 10.71 24.55 11.60
CA VAL A 42 10.84 23.08 11.52
C VAL A 42 9.51 22.43 11.16
N ALA A 43 8.40 22.88 11.75
CA ALA A 43 7.07 22.36 11.40
C ALA A 43 6.70 22.65 9.94
N ILE A 44 6.98 23.85 9.44
CA ILE A 44 6.75 24.22 8.03
C ILE A 44 7.64 23.37 7.12
N ALA A 45 8.93 23.23 7.44
CA ALA A 45 9.87 22.43 6.65
C ALA A 45 9.45 20.95 6.56
N LEU A 46 9.01 20.39 7.67
CA LEU A 46 8.46 19.01 7.70
C LEU A 46 7.18 18.90 6.89
N GLY A 47 6.28 19.88 6.99
CA GLY A 47 5.05 19.90 6.21
C GLY A 47 5.32 19.94 4.70
N VAL A 48 6.24 20.81 4.26
CA VAL A 48 6.68 20.91 2.87
C VAL A 48 7.33 19.60 2.40
N LEU A 49 8.18 19.00 3.24
CA LEU A 49 8.83 17.73 2.91
C LEU A 49 7.81 16.60 2.70
N VAL A 50 6.82 16.48 3.60
CA VAL A 50 5.76 15.46 3.50
C VAL A 50 4.91 15.68 2.25
N LEU A 51 4.56 16.94 1.95
CA LEU A 51 3.81 17.28 0.75
C LEU A 51 4.59 16.92 -0.52
N ALA A 52 5.88 17.29 -0.59
CA ALA A 52 6.75 16.97 -1.72
C ALA A 52 6.87 15.45 -1.93
N LEU A 53 7.07 14.70 -0.85
CA LEU A 53 7.13 13.24 -0.90
C LEU A 53 5.80 12.62 -1.38
N GLY A 54 4.67 13.15 -0.91
CA GLY A 54 3.33 12.74 -1.35
C GLY A 54 3.12 12.96 -2.84
N ILE A 55 3.53 14.12 -3.36
CA ILE A 55 3.45 14.44 -4.80
C ILE A 55 4.33 13.48 -5.61
N ILE A 56 5.56 13.24 -5.19
CA ILE A 56 6.47 12.31 -5.89
C ILE A 56 5.86 10.92 -5.94
N LEU A 57 5.35 10.40 -4.82
CA LEU A 57 4.70 9.08 -4.78
C LEU A 57 3.44 9.03 -5.66
N ALA A 58 2.65 10.08 -5.68
CA ALA A 58 1.47 10.17 -6.54
C ALA A 58 1.84 10.17 -8.03
N VAL A 59 2.85 10.93 -8.43
CA VAL A 59 3.32 10.98 -9.84
C VAL A 59 3.91 9.64 -10.26
N VAL A 60 4.76 9.04 -9.43
CA VAL A 60 5.35 7.71 -9.73
C VAL A 60 4.27 6.63 -9.80
N GLY A 61 3.30 6.66 -8.88
CA GLY A 61 2.16 5.76 -8.90
C GLY A 61 1.33 5.93 -10.17
N TYR A 62 0.97 7.16 -10.51
CA TYR A 62 0.20 7.48 -11.71
C TYR A 62 0.90 6.97 -12.99
N GLN A 63 2.20 7.25 -13.15
CA GLN A 63 2.97 6.78 -14.30
C GLN A 63 3.04 5.25 -14.41
N ARG A 64 3.05 4.56 -13.28
CA ARG A 64 3.04 3.09 -13.27
C ARG A 64 1.69 2.50 -13.69
N PHE A 65 0.59 3.17 -13.39
CA PHE A 65 -0.75 2.70 -13.75
C PHE A 65 -1.16 3.08 -15.19
N GLU A 66 -0.72 4.24 -15.70
CA GLU A 66 -1.02 4.64 -17.08
C GLU A 66 -0.05 4.06 -18.13
N GLY A 67 1.03 3.42 -17.71
CA GLY A 67 2.13 2.99 -18.59
C GLY A 67 1.94 1.66 -19.32
N THR A 68 0.83 0.93 -19.13
CA THR A 68 0.63 -0.34 -19.84
C THR A 68 0.15 -0.09 -21.25
N ASP A 69 1.03 -0.38 -22.23
CA ASP A 69 0.68 -0.32 -23.66
C ASP A 69 -0.36 -1.37 -24.06
N VAL A 70 -0.52 -2.39 -23.20
CA VAL A 70 -1.44 -3.50 -23.38
C VAL A 70 -2.14 -3.82 -22.05
N GLU A 71 -3.45 -3.89 -22.12
CA GLU A 71 -4.28 -4.31 -20.98
C GLU A 71 -5.05 -5.57 -21.35
N GLY A 72 -4.92 -6.61 -20.54
CA GLY A 72 -5.64 -7.86 -20.69
C GLY A 72 -6.62 -8.05 -19.54
N THR A 73 -7.87 -8.33 -19.86
CA THR A 73 -8.93 -8.64 -18.87
C THR A 73 -9.60 -9.96 -19.20
N ILE A 74 -10.14 -10.64 -18.18
CA ILE A 74 -10.96 -11.83 -18.39
C ILE A 74 -12.36 -11.39 -18.85
N ALA A 75 -12.75 -11.84 -20.04
CA ALA A 75 -14.11 -11.65 -20.55
C ALA A 75 -15.04 -12.79 -20.10
N ALA A 76 -14.56 -14.03 -20.13
CA ALA A 76 -15.30 -15.20 -19.66
C ALA A 76 -14.35 -16.36 -19.38
N TYR A 77 -14.78 -17.30 -18.55
CA TYR A 77 -14.14 -18.61 -18.44
C TYR A 77 -15.19 -19.71 -18.19
N GLN A 78 -14.87 -20.91 -18.64
CA GLN A 78 -15.72 -22.08 -18.47
C GLN A 78 -14.86 -23.29 -18.11
N VAL A 79 -15.16 -23.95 -17.03
CA VAL A 79 -14.57 -25.24 -16.67
C VAL A 79 -15.19 -26.29 -17.61
N VAL A 80 -14.37 -26.89 -18.45
CA VAL A 80 -14.78 -27.89 -19.43
C VAL A 80 -14.79 -29.28 -18.80
N ASP A 81 -13.72 -29.59 -18.09
CA ASP A 81 -13.55 -30.84 -17.35
C ASP A 81 -12.61 -30.63 -16.13
N ASP A 82 -12.33 -31.70 -15.38
CA ASP A 82 -11.48 -31.67 -14.17
C ASP A 82 -10.03 -31.22 -14.42
N GLN A 83 -9.63 -31.08 -15.66
CA GLN A 83 -8.25 -30.70 -16.04
C GLN A 83 -8.20 -29.62 -17.14
N THR A 84 -9.35 -29.07 -17.55
CA THR A 84 -9.38 -28.16 -18.69
C THR A 84 -10.31 -26.97 -18.42
N VAL A 85 -9.80 -25.78 -18.67
CA VAL A 85 -10.60 -24.55 -18.65
C VAL A 85 -10.49 -23.84 -19.99
N SER A 86 -11.62 -23.46 -20.53
CA SER A 86 -11.71 -22.51 -21.63
C SER A 86 -11.75 -21.10 -21.07
N VAL A 87 -10.84 -20.23 -21.50
CA VAL A 87 -10.71 -18.84 -21.03
C VAL A 87 -10.80 -17.91 -22.22
N THR A 88 -11.71 -16.95 -22.16
CA THR A 88 -11.80 -15.85 -23.14
C THR A 88 -11.22 -14.58 -22.49
N ILE A 89 -10.20 -14.05 -23.10
CA ILE A 89 -9.54 -12.82 -22.69
C ILE A 89 -9.90 -11.69 -23.64
N SER A 90 -10.08 -10.50 -23.11
CA SER A 90 -10.22 -9.25 -23.87
C SER A 90 -8.93 -8.47 -23.74
N VAL A 91 -8.29 -8.19 -24.86
CA VAL A 91 -6.98 -7.52 -24.91
C VAL A 91 -7.14 -6.18 -25.61
N THR A 92 -6.85 -5.12 -24.86
CA THR A 92 -6.86 -3.73 -25.37
C THR A 92 -5.42 -3.25 -25.51
N ARG A 93 -5.08 -2.67 -26.64
CA ARG A 93 -3.72 -2.17 -26.97
C ARG A 93 -3.76 -0.77 -27.55
N LYS A 94 -2.72 0.00 -27.25
CA LYS A 94 -2.55 1.36 -27.79
C LYS A 94 -2.29 1.32 -29.30
N VAL A 95 -1.50 0.34 -29.75
CA VAL A 95 -1.14 0.13 -31.17
C VAL A 95 -1.73 -1.20 -31.65
N PRO A 96 -2.87 -1.19 -32.38
CA PRO A 96 -3.57 -2.40 -32.80
C PRO A 96 -2.75 -3.32 -33.73
N SER A 97 -1.88 -2.73 -34.55
CA SER A 97 -1.01 -3.48 -35.47
C SER A 97 0.17 -4.20 -34.82
N GLN A 98 0.44 -3.90 -33.52
CA GLN A 98 1.52 -4.56 -32.79
C GLN A 98 1.03 -5.89 -32.21
N PRO A 99 1.76 -7.01 -32.44
CA PRO A 99 1.46 -8.27 -31.80
C PRO A 99 1.78 -8.17 -30.31
N VAL A 100 1.02 -8.88 -29.49
CA VAL A 100 1.21 -8.94 -28.05
C VAL A 100 1.07 -10.38 -27.57
N HIS A 101 1.68 -10.69 -26.44
CA HIS A 101 1.46 -11.98 -25.78
C HIS A 101 0.78 -11.78 -24.45
N CYS A 102 -0.07 -12.72 -24.07
CA CYS A 102 -0.76 -12.74 -22.80
C CYS A 102 -0.49 -14.07 -22.10
N ILE A 103 -0.31 -14.03 -20.80
CA ILE A 103 -0.16 -15.21 -19.95
C ILE A 103 -1.49 -15.44 -19.25
N VAL A 104 -2.15 -16.54 -19.59
CA VAL A 104 -3.38 -17.00 -18.95
C VAL A 104 -3.04 -18.11 -17.97
N ARG A 105 -3.62 -18.08 -16.79
CA ARG A 105 -3.40 -19.09 -15.76
C ARG A 105 -4.72 -19.62 -15.22
N VAL A 106 -4.65 -20.78 -14.63
CA VAL A 106 -5.76 -21.43 -13.96
C VAL A 106 -5.39 -21.67 -12.51
N ARG A 107 -6.33 -21.41 -11.62
CA ARG A 107 -6.17 -21.67 -10.19
C ARG A 107 -7.20 -22.64 -9.68
N SER A 108 -6.78 -23.47 -8.72
CA SER A 108 -7.66 -24.36 -7.95
C SER A 108 -8.34 -23.60 -6.79
N ARG A 109 -9.24 -24.26 -6.10
CA ARG A 109 -10.02 -23.69 -5.00
C ARG A 109 -9.16 -23.19 -3.81
N ASP A 110 -7.99 -23.78 -3.62
CA ASP A 110 -7.00 -23.36 -2.61
C ASP A 110 -6.19 -22.11 -3.02
N GLY A 111 -6.47 -21.55 -4.21
CA GLY A 111 -5.78 -20.38 -4.76
C GLY A 111 -4.45 -20.69 -5.45
N ALA A 112 -4.00 -21.95 -5.44
CA ALA A 112 -2.76 -22.33 -6.10
C ALA A 112 -2.92 -22.27 -7.64
N GLU A 113 -1.87 -21.79 -8.32
CA GLU A 113 -1.79 -21.87 -9.77
C GLU A 113 -1.56 -23.31 -10.19
N THR A 114 -2.45 -23.83 -11.04
CA THR A 114 -2.47 -25.24 -11.43
C THR A 114 -2.32 -25.46 -12.93
N GLY A 115 -2.28 -24.38 -13.69
CA GLY A 115 -2.02 -24.40 -15.12
C GLY A 115 -1.73 -23.03 -15.65
N ARG A 116 -0.92 -22.96 -16.71
CA ARG A 116 -0.52 -21.72 -17.38
C ARG A 116 -0.41 -21.95 -18.88
N ARG A 117 -0.80 -20.93 -19.64
CA ARG A 117 -0.62 -20.92 -21.09
C ARG A 117 -0.31 -19.51 -21.57
N GLU A 118 0.67 -19.42 -22.46
CA GLU A 118 0.96 -18.20 -23.20
C GLU A 118 0.15 -18.18 -24.49
N VAL A 119 -0.39 -17.02 -24.80
CA VAL A 119 -1.27 -16.80 -25.94
C VAL A 119 -0.75 -15.62 -26.76
N LEU A 120 -0.42 -15.86 -28.01
CA LEU A 120 -0.12 -14.80 -28.96
C LEU A 120 -1.41 -14.17 -29.46
N VAL A 121 -1.49 -12.85 -29.38
CA VAL A 121 -2.54 -12.04 -29.95
C VAL A 121 -1.95 -11.29 -31.16
N GLY A 122 -2.23 -11.76 -32.35
CA GLY A 122 -1.72 -11.20 -33.61
C GLY A 122 -2.17 -9.75 -33.87
N PRO A 123 -1.59 -9.09 -34.87
CA PRO A 123 -2.04 -7.76 -35.33
C PRO A 123 -3.53 -7.74 -35.67
N SER A 124 -4.17 -6.59 -35.49
CA SER A 124 -5.59 -6.39 -35.79
C SER A 124 -5.82 -4.90 -36.12
N ASP A 125 -6.92 -4.57 -36.75
CA ASP A 125 -7.37 -3.20 -36.99
C ASP A 125 -8.14 -2.64 -35.77
N GLN A 126 -8.51 -3.52 -34.82
CA GLN A 126 -9.28 -3.15 -33.63
C GLN A 126 -8.35 -2.98 -32.43
N LYS A 127 -8.59 -1.92 -31.62
CA LYS A 127 -7.88 -1.69 -30.37
C LYS A 127 -8.11 -2.79 -29.35
N THR A 128 -9.32 -3.34 -29.33
CA THR A 128 -9.71 -4.40 -28.40
C THR A 128 -10.11 -5.63 -29.18
N VAL A 129 -9.49 -6.76 -28.89
CA VAL A 129 -9.81 -8.06 -29.49
C VAL A 129 -10.04 -9.09 -28.39
N GLN A 130 -10.94 -10.05 -28.69
CA GLN A 130 -11.18 -11.18 -27.80
C GLN A 130 -10.52 -12.44 -28.36
N VAL A 131 -9.86 -13.18 -27.48
CA VAL A 131 -9.22 -14.46 -27.84
C VAL A 131 -9.64 -15.51 -26.83
N THR A 132 -10.12 -16.64 -27.35
CA THR A 132 -10.46 -17.81 -26.51
C THR A 132 -9.35 -18.83 -26.58
N THR A 133 -8.93 -19.34 -25.46
CA THR A 133 -7.91 -20.39 -25.35
C THR A 133 -8.29 -21.42 -24.29
N THR A 134 -7.75 -22.63 -24.42
CA THR A 134 -7.90 -23.67 -23.40
C THR A 134 -6.61 -23.82 -22.60
N VAL A 135 -6.74 -23.90 -21.30
CA VAL A 135 -5.59 -24.10 -20.38
C VAL A 135 -5.77 -25.44 -19.67
N LYS A 136 -4.71 -26.23 -19.66
CA LYS A 136 -4.66 -27.49 -18.92
C LYS A 136 -4.24 -27.25 -17.45
N SER A 137 -4.86 -28.00 -16.57
CA SER A 137 -4.63 -27.92 -15.11
C SER A 137 -4.27 -29.30 -14.56
N TYR A 138 -3.33 -29.37 -13.63
CA TYR A 138 -2.94 -30.63 -13.00
C TYR A 138 -3.79 -30.95 -11.74
N LYS A 139 -4.65 -30.00 -11.32
CA LYS A 139 -5.66 -30.16 -10.25
C LYS A 139 -7.02 -29.70 -10.77
N PRO A 140 -8.12 -30.11 -10.13
CA PRO A 140 -9.43 -29.58 -10.49
C PRO A 140 -9.44 -28.05 -10.51
N PRO A 141 -9.72 -27.45 -11.67
CA PRO A 141 -9.66 -26.00 -11.84
C PRO A 141 -10.89 -25.34 -11.21
N PHE A 142 -10.70 -24.13 -10.68
CA PHE A 142 -11.80 -23.34 -10.12
C PHE A 142 -12.01 -22.04 -10.86
N VAL A 143 -10.94 -21.35 -11.27
CA VAL A 143 -11.00 -20.06 -11.95
C VAL A 143 -9.92 -19.93 -13.01
N GLY A 144 -10.29 -19.38 -14.18
CA GLY A 144 -9.35 -18.88 -15.17
C GLY A 144 -9.05 -17.41 -14.90
N ASP A 145 -7.78 -17.03 -14.97
CA ASP A 145 -7.30 -15.69 -14.64
C ASP A 145 -6.21 -15.28 -15.66
N ILE A 146 -5.97 -13.99 -15.77
CA ILE A 146 -4.87 -13.45 -16.58
C ILE A 146 -3.73 -13.01 -15.66
N TYR A 147 -2.52 -13.46 -15.95
CA TYR A 147 -1.34 -13.04 -15.21
C TYR A 147 -0.85 -11.66 -15.68
N GLY A 148 -0.90 -11.43 -16.99
CA GLY A 148 -0.52 -10.18 -17.62
C GLY A 148 -0.36 -10.32 -19.13
N CYS A 149 -0.27 -9.17 -19.80
CA CYS A 149 0.04 -9.07 -21.22
C CYS A 149 1.23 -8.13 -21.44
N GLY A 150 1.97 -8.36 -22.52
CA GLY A 150 3.13 -7.55 -22.89
C GLY A 150 3.32 -7.48 -24.40
N THR A 151 4.10 -6.49 -24.82
CA THR A 151 4.48 -6.27 -26.22
C THR A 151 5.76 -7.00 -26.62
N ASP A 152 6.53 -7.48 -25.64
CA ASP A 152 7.76 -8.25 -25.87
C ASP A 152 7.40 -9.72 -26.14
N VAL A 153 7.09 -10.01 -27.41
CA VAL A 153 6.66 -11.34 -27.84
C VAL A 153 7.86 -12.27 -28.00
N PRO A 154 7.93 -13.36 -27.23
CA PRO A 154 9.00 -14.35 -27.36
C PRO A 154 9.00 -15.01 -28.77
N SER A 155 10.18 -15.26 -29.31
CA SER A 155 10.33 -15.80 -30.67
C SER A 155 9.69 -17.18 -30.86
N TYR A 156 9.61 -18.00 -29.81
CA TYR A 156 8.95 -19.31 -29.86
C TYR A 156 7.43 -19.25 -30.04
N LEU A 157 6.81 -18.11 -29.75
CA LEU A 157 5.36 -17.90 -29.98
C LEU A 157 5.04 -17.48 -31.40
N VAL A 158 6.01 -16.95 -32.15
CA VAL A 158 5.79 -16.41 -33.49
C VAL A 158 5.80 -17.53 -34.55
N GLY A 159 6.31 -18.72 -34.20
CA GLY A 159 6.45 -19.86 -35.12
C GLY A 159 7.49 -19.63 -36.24
N PRO A 160 8.00 -20.68 -36.90
CA PRO A 160 8.84 -20.55 -38.06
C PRO A 160 8.08 -20.00 -39.26
#